data_5d87a0bda28115f97d0b62ae7dd1aacc
#
_entry.id   5d87a0bda28115f97d0b62ae7dd1aacc
#
_cell.length_a   1.000
_cell.length_b   1.000
_cell.length_c   1.000
_cell.angle_alpha   90.00
_cell.angle_beta   90.00
_cell.angle_gamma   90.00
#
_symmetry.space_group_name_H-M   'P 1'
#
loop_
_entity.id
_entity.type
_entity.pdbx_description
1 polymer ?
#
loop_
_entity_poly.entity_id
_entity_poly.type
_entity_poly.pdbx_seq_one_letter_code
_entity_poly.pdbx_strand_id
1 'polypeptide(L)'
;MNKVVLVTGSSSGLGREIVRLLSKDYEVIIHYNNGYEEVLSLKKEIDKIYNRNTMIVKCDLSCEEEIDKMINSIYDRYDNIDILINNAGVAIDTCFEDKTKDNFMKTLEVNLIAPFLLSKKIGLKMKDNKEGVIINVSSTNGIDTYYPESLDYDASKAGLINLSHNLANYLAPYVRVNTVCPGWMNTNMNNNLDSDFKKREEDKILLGRFGEAEEVGRVIKFLISDDASYINDSIIRVDGGKKC
;
A
#
# COMPACT_ATOMS: atom_id res chain seq x y z
N MET A 1 -15.35 -14.26 14.05
CA MET A 1 -14.82 -12.87 14.16
C MET A 1 -14.54 -12.39 12.74
N ASN A 2 -14.64 -11.07 12.49
CA ASN A 2 -14.26 -10.54 11.18
C ASN A 2 -12.72 -10.61 11.05
N LYS A 3 -12.21 -10.91 9.85
CA LYS A 3 -10.77 -10.86 9.58
C LYS A 3 -10.22 -9.47 9.84
N VAL A 4 -9.01 -9.38 10.42
CA VAL A 4 -8.33 -8.14 10.77
C VAL A 4 -7.39 -7.71 9.65
N VAL A 5 -7.51 -6.48 9.20
CA VAL A 5 -6.72 -5.90 8.10
C VAL A 5 -5.90 -4.72 8.59
N LEU A 6 -4.60 -4.77 8.43
CA LEU A 6 -3.72 -3.61 8.61
C LEU A 6 -3.46 -2.94 7.26
N VAL A 7 -3.82 -1.64 7.15
CA VAL A 7 -3.53 -0.82 5.97
C VAL A 7 -2.52 0.26 6.32
N THR A 8 -1.32 0.21 5.77
CA THR A 8 -0.32 1.24 6.01
C THR A 8 -0.56 2.49 5.16
N GLY A 9 -0.27 3.69 5.69
CA GLY A 9 -0.44 4.95 4.97
C GLY A 9 -1.89 5.30 4.67
N SER A 10 -2.77 5.21 5.69
CA SER A 10 -4.23 5.32 5.51
C SER A 10 -4.78 6.74 5.77
N SER A 11 -3.93 7.74 6.00
CA SER A 11 -4.40 9.12 6.28
C SER A 11 -5.04 9.77 5.05
N SER A 12 -4.61 9.41 3.85
CA SER A 12 -5.06 10.07 2.62
C SER A 12 -5.04 9.13 1.40
N GLY A 13 -5.46 9.64 0.26
CA GLY A 13 -5.32 8.99 -1.05
C GLY A 13 -5.85 7.57 -1.11
N LEU A 14 -5.07 6.69 -1.73
CA LEU A 14 -5.44 5.30 -1.94
C LEU A 14 -5.67 4.54 -0.61
N GLY A 15 -4.79 4.73 0.38
CA GLY A 15 -4.90 4.04 1.67
C GLY A 15 -6.20 4.37 2.40
N ARG A 16 -6.62 5.65 2.38
CA ARG A 16 -7.91 6.07 2.95
C ARG A 16 -9.09 5.40 2.25
N GLU A 17 -9.04 5.32 0.93
CA GLU A 17 -10.11 4.70 0.16
C GLU A 17 -10.17 3.18 0.35
N ILE A 18 -9.01 2.51 0.43
CA ILE A 18 -8.94 1.09 0.78
C ILE A 18 -9.63 0.85 2.14
N VAL A 19 -9.31 1.66 3.15
CA VAL A 19 -9.94 1.54 4.48
C VAL A 19 -11.45 1.68 4.39
N ARG A 20 -11.98 2.67 3.66
CA ARG A 20 -13.44 2.84 3.46
C ARG A 20 -14.10 1.62 2.84
N LEU A 21 -13.51 1.09 1.76
CA LEU A 21 -14.04 -0.06 1.03
C LEU A 21 -14.03 -1.35 1.85
N LEU A 22 -13.02 -1.52 2.70
CA LEU A 22 -12.86 -2.74 3.49
C LEU A 22 -13.63 -2.71 4.81
N SER A 23 -13.87 -1.53 5.39
CA SER A 23 -14.50 -1.40 6.72
C SER A 23 -15.90 -1.96 6.80
N LYS A 24 -16.59 -2.20 5.68
CA LYS A 24 -17.89 -2.88 5.66
C LYS A 24 -17.76 -4.34 6.11
N ASP A 25 -16.75 -5.05 5.59
CA ASP A 25 -16.67 -6.50 5.67
C ASP A 25 -15.56 -6.98 6.63
N TYR A 26 -14.60 -6.10 6.96
CA TYR A 26 -13.38 -6.40 7.74
C TYR A 26 -13.25 -5.51 8.97
N GLU A 27 -12.48 -5.98 9.96
CA GLU A 27 -11.98 -5.14 11.06
C GLU A 27 -10.69 -4.46 10.59
N VAL A 28 -10.73 -3.15 10.33
CA VAL A 28 -9.61 -2.43 9.72
C VAL A 28 -8.83 -1.63 10.75
N ILE A 29 -7.51 -1.75 10.72
CA ILE A 29 -6.56 -0.96 11.50
C ILE A 29 -6.00 0.13 10.58
N ILE A 30 -6.15 1.38 10.99
CA ILE A 30 -5.73 2.58 10.26
C ILE A 30 -4.36 2.99 10.76
N HIS A 31 -3.34 2.91 9.89
CA HIS A 31 -1.99 3.37 10.21
C HIS A 31 -1.70 4.74 9.58
N TYR A 32 -0.99 5.58 10.32
CA TYR A 32 -0.48 6.87 9.87
C TYR A 32 0.88 7.21 10.50
N ASN A 33 1.66 8.05 9.82
CA ASN A 33 2.80 8.75 10.42
C ASN A 33 2.42 10.21 10.70
N ASN A 34 1.92 10.89 9.65
CA ASN A 34 1.38 12.25 9.71
C ASN A 34 -0.11 12.24 9.36
N GLY A 35 -0.83 13.34 9.64
CA GLY A 35 -2.25 13.43 9.31
C GLY A 35 -3.17 12.82 10.37
N TYR A 36 -2.93 13.17 11.66
CA TYR A 36 -3.75 12.69 12.76
C TYR A 36 -5.23 13.07 12.63
N GLU A 37 -5.53 14.31 12.23
CA GLU A 37 -6.91 14.78 12.09
C GLU A 37 -7.65 14.05 10.95
N GLU A 38 -6.94 13.75 9.86
CA GLU A 38 -7.47 13.01 8.71
C GLU A 38 -7.86 11.59 9.12
N VAL A 39 -7.00 10.87 9.87
CA VAL A 39 -7.33 9.51 10.33
C VAL A 39 -8.39 9.52 11.42
N LEU A 40 -8.42 10.55 12.27
CA LEU A 40 -9.47 10.70 13.28
C LEU A 40 -10.84 10.94 12.62
N SER A 41 -10.87 11.75 11.56
CA SER A 41 -12.06 11.96 10.73
C SER A 41 -12.53 10.66 10.08
N LEU A 42 -11.59 9.90 9.47
CA LEU A 42 -11.91 8.61 8.86
C LEU A 42 -12.42 7.59 9.89
N LYS A 43 -11.77 7.51 11.06
CA LYS A 43 -12.23 6.66 12.17
C LYS A 43 -13.67 7.01 12.57
N LYS A 44 -13.97 8.29 12.82
CA LYS A 44 -15.32 8.73 13.20
C LYS A 44 -16.37 8.37 12.14
N GLU A 45 -16.03 8.53 10.86
CA GLU A 45 -16.88 8.14 9.73
C GLU A 45 -17.22 6.65 9.81
N ILE A 46 -16.19 5.78 9.90
CA ILE A 46 -16.33 4.32 9.93
C ILE A 46 -17.09 3.86 11.18
N ASP A 47 -16.69 4.35 12.35
CA ASP A 47 -17.31 3.97 13.62
C ASP A 47 -18.80 4.31 13.63
N LYS A 48 -19.18 5.48 13.06
CA LYS A 48 -20.57 5.89 12.94
C LYS A 48 -21.38 5.01 11.97
N ILE A 49 -20.79 4.66 10.82
CA ILE A 49 -21.50 3.87 9.78
C ILE A 49 -21.67 2.42 10.22
N TYR A 50 -20.65 1.83 10.82
CA TYR A 50 -20.61 0.38 11.10
C TYR A 50 -20.72 0.03 12.59
N ASN A 51 -20.95 1.02 13.44
CA ASN A 51 -21.02 0.87 14.91
C ASN A 51 -19.80 0.12 15.47
N ARG A 52 -18.60 0.60 15.14
CA ARG A 52 -17.31 -0.01 15.51
C ARG A 52 -16.47 0.92 16.38
N ASN A 53 -15.41 0.39 16.94
CA ASN A 53 -14.34 1.16 17.57
C ASN A 53 -13.03 0.86 16.84
N THR A 54 -12.89 1.42 15.63
CA THR A 54 -11.76 1.21 14.74
C THR A 54 -10.44 1.61 15.40
N MET A 55 -9.43 0.75 15.31
CA MET A 55 -8.10 1.06 15.83
C MET A 55 -7.34 1.98 14.88
N ILE A 56 -6.72 3.02 15.45
CA ILE A 56 -5.74 3.85 14.75
C ILE A 56 -4.37 3.68 15.41
N VAL A 57 -3.31 3.59 14.61
CA VAL A 57 -1.94 3.43 15.10
C VAL A 57 -1.01 4.43 14.41
N LYS A 58 -0.17 5.09 15.20
CA LYS A 58 0.88 5.97 14.71
C LYS A 58 2.19 5.19 14.63
N CYS A 59 2.92 5.33 13.53
CA CYS A 59 4.25 4.75 13.37
C CYS A 59 5.01 5.47 12.26
N ASP A 60 6.24 5.86 12.49
CA ASP A 60 7.19 6.18 11.43
C ASP A 60 7.77 4.87 10.90
N LEU A 61 7.38 4.50 9.67
CA LEU A 61 7.82 3.26 9.04
C LEU A 61 9.31 3.24 8.66
N SER A 62 10.02 4.36 8.74
CA SER A 62 11.48 4.38 8.61
C SER A 62 12.21 3.94 9.90
N CYS A 63 11.47 3.73 11.00
CA CYS A 63 12.01 3.36 12.30
C CYS A 63 11.55 1.94 12.69
N GLU A 64 12.48 0.97 12.73
CA GLU A 64 12.15 -0.42 13.05
C GLU A 64 11.57 -0.58 14.47
N GLU A 65 12.07 0.19 15.45
CA GLU A 65 11.57 0.15 16.82
C GLU A 65 10.10 0.64 16.92
N GLU A 66 9.70 1.61 16.08
CA GLU A 66 8.30 2.06 16.02
C GLU A 66 7.42 1.00 15.35
N ILE A 67 7.91 0.34 14.31
CA ILE A 67 7.22 -0.81 13.69
C ILE A 67 6.97 -1.91 14.73
N ASP A 68 7.96 -2.24 15.56
CA ASP A 68 7.80 -3.24 16.60
C ASP A 68 6.77 -2.84 17.65
N LYS A 69 6.82 -1.60 18.13
CA LYS A 69 5.83 -1.07 19.07
C LYS A 69 4.42 -1.09 18.48
N MET A 70 4.29 -0.70 17.21
CA MET A 70 3.01 -0.73 16.50
C MET A 70 2.44 -2.15 16.43
N ILE A 71 3.23 -3.12 15.97
CA ILE A 71 2.81 -4.52 15.85
C ILE A 71 2.41 -5.09 17.20
N ASN A 72 3.20 -4.85 18.25
CA ASN A 72 2.89 -5.30 19.61
C ASN A 72 1.56 -4.71 20.10
N SER A 73 1.35 -3.39 19.91
CA SER A 73 0.09 -2.73 20.31
C SER A 73 -1.13 -3.28 19.57
N ILE A 74 -0.95 -3.74 18.32
CA ILE A 74 -2.02 -4.40 17.57
C ILE A 74 -2.31 -5.78 18.16
N TYR A 75 -1.27 -6.56 18.47
CA TYR A 75 -1.43 -7.90 19.07
C TYR A 75 -1.91 -7.88 20.52
N ASP A 76 -1.77 -6.76 21.24
CA ASP A 76 -2.42 -6.58 22.56
C ASP A 76 -3.96 -6.50 22.44
N ARG A 77 -4.48 -6.15 21.26
CA ARG A 77 -5.92 -6.02 21.01
C ARG A 77 -6.51 -7.11 20.13
N TYR A 78 -5.74 -7.65 19.20
CA TYR A 78 -6.16 -8.65 18.23
C TYR A 78 -5.22 -9.86 18.27
N ASP A 79 -5.77 -11.05 18.24
CA ASP A 79 -4.97 -12.29 18.21
C ASP A 79 -4.12 -12.39 16.94
N ASN A 80 -4.66 -11.91 15.80
CA ASN A 80 -4.03 -12.00 14.49
C ASN A 80 -4.22 -10.72 13.68
N ILE A 81 -3.31 -10.54 12.71
CA ILE A 81 -3.52 -9.71 11.53
C ILE A 81 -3.66 -10.70 10.37
N ASP A 82 -4.86 -10.81 9.79
CA ASP A 82 -5.15 -11.78 8.74
C ASP A 82 -4.77 -11.28 7.36
N ILE A 83 -4.77 -9.96 7.20
CA ILE A 83 -4.46 -9.29 5.93
C ILE A 83 -3.56 -8.09 6.19
N LEU A 84 -2.44 -8.03 5.45
CA LEU A 84 -1.52 -6.89 5.46
C LEU A 84 -1.56 -6.20 4.10
N ILE A 85 -1.84 -4.89 4.09
CA ILE A 85 -1.76 -4.06 2.89
C ILE A 85 -0.65 -3.04 3.08
N ASN A 86 0.51 -3.30 2.47
CA ASN A 86 1.64 -2.39 2.40
C ASN A 86 1.37 -1.33 1.34
N ASN A 87 0.67 -0.27 1.74
CA ASN A 87 0.28 0.83 0.85
C ASN A 87 1.10 2.11 1.10
N ALA A 88 1.66 2.31 2.29
CA ALA A 88 2.47 3.48 2.59
C ALA A 88 3.59 3.66 1.57
N GLY A 89 3.82 4.90 1.17
CA GLY A 89 4.91 5.23 0.26
C GLY A 89 5.16 6.73 0.25
N VAL A 90 6.40 7.08 -0.05
CA VAL A 90 6.87 8.45 -0.25
C VAL A 90 7.57 8.56 -1.59
N ALA A 91 7.46 9.72 -2.22
CA ALA A 91 8.24 10.12 -3.39
C ALA A 91 8.92 11.47 -3.05
N ILE A 92 10.20 11.56 -3.33
CA ILE A 92 11.00 12.77 -3.14
C ILE A 92 11.55 13.17 -4.51
N ASP A 93 10.72 13.89 -5.26
CA ASP A 93 11.07 14.30 -6.62
C ASP A 93 12.08 15.44 -6.56
N THR A 94 13.26 15.22 -7.11
CA THR A 94 14.34 16.21 -7.24
C THR A 94 15.10 15.96 -8.53
N CYS A 95 15.70 17.03 -9.12
CA CYS A 95 16.58 16.85 -10.25
C CYS A 95 17.71 15.86 -9.92
N PHE A 96 18.17 15.12 -10.92
CA PHE A 96 19.18 14.07 -10.73
C PHE A 96 20.46 14.63 -10.05
N GLU A 97 20.88 15.83 -10.43
CA GLU A 97 22.07 16.50 -9.88
C GLU A 97 21.95 16.83 -8.40
N ASP A 98 20.72 17.03 -7.91
CA ASP A 98 20.43 17.40 -6.51
C ASP A 98 19.99 16.20 -5.66
N LYS A 99 19.80 15.01 -6.28
CA LYS A 99 19.38 13.80 -5.57
C LYS A 99 20.50 13.34 -4.62
N THR A 100 20.21 13.34 -3.33
CA THR A 100 21.17 12.93 -2.30
C THR A 100 20.99 11.47 -1.91
N LYS A 101 22.04 10.90 -1.29
CA LYS A 101 21.95 9.58 -0.65
C LYS A 101 20.84 9.55 0.39
N ASP A 102 20.65 10.62 1.17
CA ASP A 102 19.65 10.67 2.24
C ASP A 102 18.21 10.64 1.66
N ASN A 103 17.96 11.35 0.54
CA ASN A 103 16.68 11.23 -0.17
C ASN A 103 16.44 9.79 -0.62
N PHE A 104 17.46 9.18 -1.24
CA PHE A 104 17.37 7.82 -1.74
C PHE A 104 17.09 6.81 -0.61
N MET A 105 17.85 6.89 0.48
CA MET A 105 17.68 6.00 1.63
C MET A 105 16.31 6.16 2.27
N LYS A 106 15.85 7.40 2.48
CA LYS A 106 14.52 7.65 3.05
C LYS A 106 13.40 7.03 2.22
N THR A 107 13.49 7.12 0.90
CA THR A 107 12.53 6.50 0.00
C THR A 107 12.58 4.97 0.11
N LEU A 108 13.78 4.37 0.14
CA LEU A 108 13.94 2.93 0.31
C LEU A 108 13.43 2.44 1.67
N GLU A 109 13.71 3.15 2.75
CA GLU A 109 13.28 2.79 4.10
C GLU A 109 11.76 2.63 4.17
N VAL A 110 11.02 3.61 3.65
CA VAL A 110 9.55 3.59 3.70
C VAL A 110 8.95 2.64 2.66
N ASN A 111 9.45 2.66 1.42
CA ASN A 111 8.80 1.99 0.29
C ASN A 111 9.20 0.52 0.13
N LEU A 112 10.33 0.09 0.70
CA LEU A 112 10.90 -1.24 0.51
C LEU A 112 11.23 -1.94 1.83
N ILE A 113 12.01 -1.28 2.71
CA ILE A 113 12.45 -1.91 3.95
C ILE A 113 11.29 -2.09 4.93
N ALA A 114 10.42 -1.09 5.08
CA ALA A 114 9.24 -1.23 5.94
C ALA A 114 8.29 -2.35 5.48
N PRO A 115 7.89 -2.47 4.19
CA PRO A 115 7.17 -3.64 3.69
C PRO A 115 7.87 -4.97 3.98
N PHE A 116 9.20 -5.04 3.86
CA PHE A 116 9.97 -6.23 4.24
C PHE A 116 9.80 -6.56 5.73
N LEU A 117 10.02 -5.58 6.62
CA LEU A 117 9.93 -5.77 8.07
C LEU A 117 8.52 -6.19 8.50
N LEU A 118 7.49 -5.49 8.00
CA LEU A 118 6.10 -5.82 8.27
C LEU A 118 5.73 -7.21 7.76
N SER A 119 6.08 -7.52 6.50
CA SER A 119 5.80 -8.83 5.92
C SER A 119 6.54 -9.96 6.62
N LYS A 120 7.78 -9.72 7.08
CA LYS A 120 8.53 -10.69 7.87
C LYS A 120 7.83 -10.98 9.21
N LYS A 121 7.53 -9.92 10.00
CA LYS A 121 6.99 -10.06 11.36
C LYS A 121 5.55 -10.60 11.34
N ILE A 122 4.68 -10.05 10.49
CA ILE A 122 3.27 -10.43 10.38
C ILE A 122 3.12 -11.72 9.56
N GLY A 123 3.82 -11.82 8.43
CA GLY A 123 3.72 -12.96 7.52
C GLY A 123 4.22 -14.28 8.13
N LEU A 124 5.23 -14.25 9.01
CA LEU A 124 5.64 -15.44 9.76
C LEU A 124 4.52 -15.92 10.68
N LYS A 125 3.86 -15.02 11.41
CA LYS A 125 2.71 -15.38 12.25
C LYS A 125 1.51 -15.88 11.42
N MET A 126 1.23 -15.26 10.26
CA MET A 126 0.24 -15.78 9.31
C MET A 126 0.58 -17.21 8.86
N LYS A 127 1.86 -17.47 8.55
CA LYS A 127 2.34 -18.80 8.14
C LYS A 127 2.15 -19.85 9.24
N ASP A 128 2.45 -19.49 10.48
CA ASP A 128 2.26 -20.36 11.65
C ASP A 128 0.77 -20.68 11.88
N ASN A 129 -0.11 -19.68 11.66
CA ASN A 129 -1.55 -19.83 11.70
C ASN A 129 -2.13 -20.53 10.46
N LYS A 130 -1.33 -20.78 9.42
CA LYS A 130 -1.69 -21.39 8.14
C LYS A 130 -2.73 -20.61 7.34
N GLU A 131 -2.81 -19.33 7.52
CA GLU A 131 -3.74 -18.45 6.81
C GLU A 131 -3.20 -17.00 6.78
N GLY A 132 -3.27 -16.35 5.61
CA GLY A 132 -2.96 -14.93 5.49
C GLY A 132 -2.94 -14.42 4.06
N VAL A 133 -3.05 -13.10 3.92
CA VAL A 133 -2.89 -12.42 2.63
C VAL A 133 -2.05 -11.17 2.81
N ILE A 134 -1.07 -10.98 1.92
CA ILE A 134 -0.26 -9.77 1.85
C ILE A 134 -0.45 -9.13 0.48
N ILE A 135 -0.80 -7.85 0.45
CA ILE A 135 -0.84 -7.04 -0.76
C ILE A 135 0.23 -5.95 -0.66
N ASN A 136 1.13 -5.93 -1.63
CA ASN A 136 2.12 -4.88 -1.77
C ASN A 136 1.68 -3.89 -2.85
N VAL A 137 1.50 -2.62 -2.49
CA VAL A 137 1.15 -1.58 -3.45
C VAL A 137 2.44 -0.98 -4.01
N SER A 138 2.79 -1.44 -5.21
CA SER A 138 3.91 -0.92 -5.98
C SER A 138 3.46 0.25 -6.87
N SER A 139 3.90 0.29 -8.10
CA SER A 139 3.59 1.30 -9.11
C SER A 139 3.93 0.76 -10.50
N THR A 140 3.36 1.33 -11.56
CA THR A 140 3.87 1.13 -12.92
C THR A 140 5.32 1.59 -13.08
N ASN A 141 5.79 2.49 -12.23
CA ASN A 141 7.19 2.92 -12.14
C ASN A 141 8.14 1.75 -11.76
N GLY A 142 7.65 0.77 -11.03
CA GLY A 142 8.41 -0.45 -10.77
C GLY A 142 8.46 -1.44 -11.93
N ILE A 143 7.72 -1.20 -13.02
CA ILE A 143 7.63 -2.09 -14.18
C ILE A 143 8.29 -1.47 -15.40
N ASP A 144 7.72 -0.40 -15.96
CA ASP A 144 8.11 0.13 -17.28
C ASP A 144 7.81 1.62 -17.45
N THR A 145 7.66 2.36 -16.36
CA THR A 145 7.45 3.80 -16.35
C THR A 145 8.61 4.46 -15.61
N TYR A 146 9.21 5.48 -16.21
CA TYR A 146 10.46 6.05 -15.70
C TYR A 146 10.39 7.57 -15.66
N TYR A 147 10.73 8.13 -14.48
CA TYR A 147 10.87 9.57 -14.27
C TYR A 147 12.23 9.85 -13.61
N PRO A 148 13.15 10.55 -14.30
CA PRO A 148 14.50 10.81 -13.76
C PRO A 148 14.50 11.49 -12.40
N GLU A 149 13.52 12.35 -12.12
CA GLU A 149 13.37 13.01 -10.83
C GLU A 149 12.95 12.06 -9.70
N SER A 150 12.35 10.93 -10.04
CA SER A 150 11.81 9.93 -9.11
C SER A 150 12.61 8.63 -9.08
N LEU A 151 13.88 8.63 -9.48
CA LEU A 151 14.67 7.40 -9.68
C LEU A 151 14.78 6.51 -8.42
N ASP A 152 14.78 7.10 -7.23
CA ASP A 152 14.75 6.39 -5.94
C ASP A 152 13.40 5.72 -5.71
N TYR A 153 12.31 6.41 -6.07
CA TYR A 153 10.96 5.85 -6.02
C TYR A 153 10.83 4.66 -7.00
N ASP A 154 11.24 4.83 -8.25
CA ASP A 154 11.20 3.79 -9.28
C ASP A 154 11.98 2.57 -8.83
N ALA A 155 13.22 2.75 -8.33
CA ALA A 155 14.03 1.68 -7.78
C ALA A 155 13.37 0.98 -6.59
N SER A 156 12.75 1.74 -5.67
CA SER A 156 12.04 1.18 -4.51
C SER A 156 10.84 0.33 -4.93
N LYS A 157 10.06 0.78 -5.93
CA LYS A 157 8.87 0.07 -6.41
C LYS A 157 9.22 -1.18 -7.24
N ALA A 158 10.30 -1.14 -8.01
CA ALA A 158 10.86 -2.33 -8.66
C ALA A 158 11.39 -3.34 -7.62
N GLY A 159 12.10 -2.87 -6.60
CA GLY A 159 12.55 -3.69 -5.48
C GLY A 159 11.40 -4.35 -4.74
N LEU A 160 10.28 -3.63 -4.52
CA LEU A 160 9.09 -4.15 -3.84
C LEU A 160 8.41 -5.28 -4.65
N ILE A 161 8.40 -5.18 -5.99
CA ILE A 161 7.91 -6.27 -6.85
C ILE A 161 8.76 -7.51 -6.66
N ASN A 162 10.10 -7.39 -6.72
CA ASN A 162 11.00 -8.53 -6.53
C ASN A 162 10.90 -9.12 -5.11
N LEU A 163 10.79 -8.27 -4.09
CA LEU A 163 10.53 -8.69 -2.71
C LEU A 163 9.25 -9.52 -2.61
N SER A 164 8.18 -9.11 -3.31
CA SER A 164 6.89 -9.80 -3.30
C SER A 164 7.00 -11.22 -3.83
N HIS A 165 7.76 -11.45 -4.92
CA HIS A 165 8.03 -12.80 -5.45
C HIS A 165 8.71 -13.70 -4.42
N ASN A 166 9.73 -13.18 -3.72
CA ASN A 166 10.44 -13.93 -2.69
C ASN A 166 9.54 -14.24 -1.49
N LEU A 167 8.71 -13.28 -1.07
CA LEU A 167 7.75 -13.47 0.01
C LEU A 167 6.68 -14.50 -0.35
N ALA A 168 6.13 -14.44 -1.57
CA ALA A 168 5.15 -15.41 -2.05
C ALA A 168 5.70 -16.84 -2.01
N ASN A 169 6.95 -17.02 -2.45
CA ASN A 169 7.62 -18.32 -2.42
C ASN A 169 7.87 -18.80 -0.97
N TYR A 170 8.38 -17.93 -0.11
CA TYR A 170 8.75 -18.30 1.26
C TYR A 170 7.54 -18.60 2.16
N LEU A 171 6.45 -17.84 1.99
CA LEU A 171 5.25 -17.93 2.82
C LEU A 171 4.23 -18.97 2.33
N ALA A 172 4.39 -19.47 1.11
CA ALA A 172 3.55 -20.55 0.60
C ALA A 172 3.64 -21.82 1.47
N PRO A 173 2.62 -22.69 1.48
CA PRO A 173 1.34 -22.58 0.78
C PRO A 173 0.26 -21.81 1.57
N TYR A 174 0.57 -21.23 2.70
CA TYR A 174 -0.41 -20.72 3.67
C TYR A 174 -0.74 -19.24 3.50
N VAL A 175 0.18 -18.44 2.93
CA VAL A 175 -0.01 -17.00 2.76
C VAL A 175 0.10 -16.65 1.29
N ARG A 176 -0.90 -15.96 0.75
CA ARG A 176 -0.85 -15.41 -0.60
C ARG A 176 -0.22 -14.02 -0.56
N VAL A 177 0.71 -13.78 -1.47
CA VAL A 177 1.35 -12.47 -1.63
C VAL A 177 1.19 -12.01 -3.06
N ASN A 178 0.54 -10.86 -3.27
CA ASN A 178 0.35 -10.28 -4.59
C ASN A 178 0.76 -8.81 -4.60
N THR A 179 1.11 -8.31 -5.77
CA THR A 179 1.51 -6.93 -5.99
C THR A 179 0.47 -6.23 -6.86
N VAL A 180 0.02 -5.06 -6.43
CA VAL A 180 -0.80 -4.16 -7.24
C VAL A 180 0.06 -3.00 -7.68
N CYS A 181 0.02 -2.69 -8.97
CA CYS A 181 0.80 -1.62 -9.60
C CYS A 181 -0.14 -0.58 -10.21
N PRO A 182 -0.56 0.44 -9.43
CA PRO A 182 -1.34 1.55 -9.96
C PRO A 182 -0.52 2.37 -10.98
N GLY A 183 -1.24 2.94 -11.95
CA GLY A 183 -0.75 4.06 -12.75
C GLY A 183 -1.06 5.41 -12.10
N TRP A 184 -1.20 6.45 -12.93
CA TRP A 184 -1.62 7.76 -12.48
C TRP A 184 -3.02 7.73 -11.89
N MET A 185 -3.20 8.31 -10.70
CA MET A 185 -4.47 8.37 -9.98
C MET A 185 -4.83 9.81 -9.58
N ASN A 186 -6.11 10.12 -9.54
CA ASN A 186 -6.65 11.34 -8.95
C ASN A 186 -6.58 11.24 -7.42
N THR A 187 -5.43 11.63 -6.85
CA THR A 187 -5.20 11.66 -5.40
C THR A 187 -4.57 12.99 -5.01
N ASN A 188 -4.60 13.32 -3.71
CA ASN A 188 -4.00 14.55 -3.22
C ASN A 188 -2.51 14.69 -3.58
N MET A 189 -1.79 13.59 -3.75
CA MET A 189 -0.39 13.58 -4.20
C MET A 189 -0.24 14.20 -5.60
N ASN A 190 -1.25 14.07 -6.45
CA ASN A 190 -1.26 14.51 -7.84
C ASN A 190 -2.11 15.78 -8.10
N ASN A 191 -2.71 16.37 -7.06
CA ASN A 191 -3.59 17.54 -7.22
C ASN A 191 -2.87 18.82 -7.70
N ASN A 192 -1.56 18.90 -7.45
CA ASN A 192 -0.74 20.07 -7.81
C ASN A 192 0.01 19.90 -9.14
N LEU A 193 -0.29 18.85 -9.91
CA LEU A 193 0.32 18.67 -11.23
C LEU A 193 -0.14 19.76 -12.18
N ASP A 194 0.82 20.27 -12.96
CA ASP A 194 0.52 21.19 -14.05
C ASP A 194 -0.48 20.60 -15.04
N SER A 195 -1.41 21.41 -15.54
CA SER A 195 -2.50 20.94 -16.41
C SER A 195 -1.99 20.34 -17.73
N ASP A 196 -0.92 20.90 -18.29
CA ASP A 196 -0.35 20.43 -19.55
C ASP A 196 0.42 19.12 -19.32
N PHE A 197 1.08 19.00 -18.17
CA PHE A 197 1.70 17.74 -17.75
C PHE A 197 0.64 16.66 -17.56
N LYS A 198 -0.44 16.95 -16.82
CA LYS A 198 -1.54 16.01 -16.60
C LYS A 198 -2.13 15.53 -17.92
N LYS A 199 -2.41 16.45 -18.83
CA LYS A 199 -2.95 16.10 -20.15
C LYS A 199 -2.00 15.23 -20.97
N ARG A 200 -0.69 15.54 -20.96
CA ARG A 200 0.31 14.70 -21.64
C ARG A 200 0.35 13.28 -21.09
N GLU A 201 0.21 13.12 -19.76
CA GLU A 201 0.18 11.78 -19.14
C GLU A 201 -1.14 11.06 -19.43
N GLU A 202 -2.30 11.75 -19.41
CA GLU A 202 -3.59 11.19 -19.82
C GLU A 202 -3.57 10.70 -21.26
N ASP A 203 -2.91 11.44 -22.16
CA ASP A 203 -2.77 11.07 -23.57
C ASP A 203 -1.96 9.77 -23.78
N LYS A 204 -1.13 9.36 -22.82
CA LYS A 204 -0.37 8.08 -22.84
C LYS A 204 -1.20 6.90 -22.33
N ILE A 205 -2.33 7.14 -21.68
CA ILE A 205 -3.21 6.12 -21.12
C ILE A 205 -4.24 5.69 -22.17
N LEU A 206 -4.46 4.39 -22.34
CA LEU A 206 -5.45 3.88 -23.29
C LEU A 206 -6.88 4.32 -22.92
N LEU A 207 -7.23 4.35 -21.62
CA LEU A 207 -8.53 4.84 -21.16
C LEU A 207 -8.63 6.37 -21.13
N GLY A 208 -7.56 7.11 -21.47
CA GLY A 208 -7.54 8.56 -21.66
C GLY A 208 -7.79 9.38 -20.39
N ARG A 209 -7.59 8.82 -19.20
CA ARG A 209 -7.79 9.51 -17.92
C ARG A 209 -6.94 8.91 -16.82
N PHE A 210 -6.72 9.65 -15.76
CA PHE A 210 -6.23 9.10 -14.51
C PHE A 210 -7.28 8.18 -13.87
N GLY A 211 -6.80 7.18 -13.12
CA GLY A 211 -7.66 6.30 -12.34
C GLY A 211 -8.16 6.94 -11.06
N GLU A 212 -9.24 6.40 -10.50
CA GLU A 212 -9.71 6.77 -9.17
C GLU A 212 -9.16 5.78 -8.13
N ALA A 213 -8.89 6.27 -6.91
CA ALA A 213 -8.39 5.42 -5.82
C ALA A 213 -9.32 4.24 -5.53
N GLU A 214 -10.64 4.43 -5.71
CA GLU A 214 -11.65 3.39 -5.55
C GLU A 214 -11.47 2.24 -6.55
N GLU A 215 -11.03 2.51 -7.79
CA GLU A 215 -10.82 1.47 -8.81
C GLU A 215 -9.69 0.54 -8.39
N VAL A 216 -8.60 1.08 -7.86
CA VAL A 216 -7.50 0.27 -7.29
C VAL A 216 -7.94 -0.44 -6.00
N GLY A 217 -8.66 0.25 -5.13
CA GLY A 217 -9.18 -0.32 -3.89
C GLY A 217 -10.10 -1.54 -4.13
N ARG A 218 -10.92 -1.52 -5.19
CA ARG A 218 -11.77 -2.66 -5.57
C ARG A 218 -10.96 -3.86 -6.04
N VAL A 219 -9.86 -3.65 -6.76
CA VAL A 219 -8.93 -4.73 -7.14
C VAL A 219 -8.28 -5.34 -5.89
N ILE A 220 -7.82 -4.51 -4.96
CA ILE A 220 -7.26 -4.98 -3.68
C ILE A 220 -8.32 -5.76 -2.90
N LYS A 221 -9.56 -5.26 -2.81
CA LYS A 221 -10.68 -5.97 -2.15
C LYS A 221 -10.92 -7.35 -2.76
N PHE A 222 -10.89 -7.48 -4.07
CA PHE A 222 -10.98 -8.77 -4.76
C PHE A 222 -9.80 -9.68 -4.39
N LEU A 223 -8.57 -9.17 -4.45
CA LEU A 223 -7.36 -9.98 -4.20
C LEU A 223 -7.26 -10.53 -2.77
N ILE A 224 -7.85 -9.85 -1.79
CA ILE A 224 -7.87 -10.32 -0.41
C ILE A 224 -9.02 -11.28 -0.11
N SER A 225 -9.99 -11.40 -1.00
CA SER A 225 -11.15 -12.28 -0.84
C SER A 225 -10.84 -13.73 -1.24
N ASP A 226 -11.77 -14.63 -0.94
CA ASP A 226 -11.70 -16.04 -1.31
C ASP A 226 -11.87 -16.25 -2.82
N ASP A 227 -12.50 -15.31 -3.54
CA ASP A 227 -12.62 -15.32 -5.00
C ASP A 227 -11.24 -15.28 -5.70
N ALA A 228 -10.21 -14.77 -5.01
CA ALA A 228 -8.82 -14.75 -5.47
C ALA A 228 -7.96 -15.88 -4.86
N SER A 229 -8.57 -16.97 -4.36
CA SER A 229 -7.85 -18.04 -3.63
C SER A 229 -6.74 -18.72 -4.44
N TYR A 230 -6.81 -18.70 -5.77
CA TYR A 230 -5.79 -19.27 -6.66
C TYR A 230 -4.86 -18.21 -7.29
N ILE A 231 -4.92 -16.95 -6.81
CA ILE A 231 -4.05 -15.86 -7.23
C ILE A 231 -2.98 -15.66 -6.17
N ASN A 232 -1.73 -16.01 -6.49
CA ASN A 232 -0.55 -15.83 -5.67
C ASN A 232 0.63 -15.45 -6.57
N ASP A 233 1.58 -14.68 -6.06
CA ASP A 233 2.78 -14.23 -6.79
C ASP A 233 2.47 -13.45 -8.09
N SER A 234 1.36 -12.72 -8.12
CA SER A 234 0.90 -12.01 -9.31
C SER A 234 1.19 -10.51 -9.21
N ILE A 235 1.58 -9.92 -10.34
CA ILE A 235 1.74 -8.48 -10.52
C ILE A 235 0.53 -7.98 -11.32
N ILE A 236 -0.31 -7.17 -10.68
CA ILE A 236 -1.56 -6.71 -11.28
C ILE A 236 -1.47 -5.21 -11.54
N ARG A 237 -1.43 -4.83 -12.80
CA ARG A 237 -1.47 -3.44 -13.24
C ARG A 237 -2.91 -2.92 -13.14
N VAL A 238 -3.05 -1.72 -12.57
CA VAL A 238 -4.33 -0.98 -12.52
C VAL A 238 -4.02 0.45 -12.98
N ASP A 239 -3.86 0.63 -14.28
CA ASP A 239 -3.26 1.84 -14.87
C ASP A 239 -4.01 2.38 -16.11
N GLY A 240 -5.13 1.78 -16.45
CA GLY A 240 -5.89 2.17 -17.65
C GLY A 240 -5.24 1.76 -18.97
N GLY A 241 -4.13 1.00 -18.93
CA GLY A 241 -3.34 0.56 -20.09
C GLY A 241 -2.41 1.64 -20.64
N LYS A 242 -1.26 1.22 -21.15
CA LYS A 242 -0.23 2.12 -21.73
C LYS A 242 -0.30 2.09 -23.26
N LYS A 243 -0.33 3.27 -23.89
CA LYS A 243 -0.17 3.37 -25.35
C LYS A 243 1.26 3.03 -25.74
N CYS A 244 1.38 2.29 -26.85
CA CYS A 244 2.66 1.94 -27.47
C CYS A 244 3.24 3.12 -28.28
#